data_828dea356c0552d44d5fe000bb378a53
#
_entry.id   828dea356c0552d44d5fe000bb378a53
#
_cell.length_a   1.000
_cell.length_b   1.000
_cell.length_c   1.000
_cell.angle_alpha   90.00
_cell.angle_beta   90.00
_cell.angle_gamma   90.00
#
_symmetry.space_group_name_H-M   'P 1'
#
loop_
_entity.id
_entity.type
_entity.pdbx_description
1 polymer ?
#
loop_
_entity_poly.entity_id
_entity_poly.type
_entity_poly.pdbx_seq_one_letter_code
_entity_poly.pdbx_strand_id
1 'polypeptide(L)'
;MAHMKMSAYRILSALTAIAVSTLITAEATFTIVTEPDNVLEQADVRVTDSQRRTVWIGSTSANTIEWYLTDTKGNRVAPGEYYFHVSASGSKGYGSSPSKKIIVMKQ
;
A
#
# COMPACT_ATOMS: atom_id res chain seq x y z
N MET A 1 -9.58 12.81 13.83
CA MET A 1 -8.79 11.81 13.23
C MET A 1 -7.47 12.33 12.80
N ALA A 2 -6.47 11.77 13.28
CA ALA A 2 -5.13 12.26 13.04
C ALA A 2 -4.57 11.65 11.76
N HIS A 3 -5.11 12.03 10.65
CA HIS A 3 -4.67 11.43 9.40
C HIS A 3 -3.90 12.35 8.50
N MET A 4 -3.54 13.51 9.01
CA MET A 4 -2.92 14.49 8.16
C MET A 4 -1.58 14.08 7.65
N LYS A 5 -0.91 13.12 8.28
CA LYS A 5 0.39 12.66 7.82
C LYS A 5 0.29 11.40 7.01
N MET A 6 -0.91 10.97 6.70
CA MET A 6 -1.15 9.75 5.98
C MET A 6 -1.80 10.06 4.67
N SER A 7 -1.47 9.28 3.65
CA SER A 7 -2.24 9.27 2.43
C SER A 7 -3.42 8.33 2.61
N ALA A 8 -4.60 8.83 2.29
CA ALA A 8 -5.80 8.01 2.36
C ALA A 8 -6.72 8.39 1.22
N TYR A 9 -7.35 7.39 0.62
CA TYR A 9 -8.33 7.65 -0.41
C TYR A 9 -9.27 6.48 -0.52
N ARG A 10 -10.44 6.78 -1.04
CA ARG A 10 -11.50 5.79 -1.12
C ARG A 10 -11.30 4.88 -2.31
N ILE A 11 -11.70 3.65 -2.13
CA ILE A 11 -11.74 2.64 -3.19
C ILE A 11 -13.14 2.08 -3.19
N LEU A 12 -13.71 1.95 -4.36
CA LEU A 12 -15.08 1.44 -4.48
C LEU A 12 -15.13 -0.05 -4.15
N SER A 13 -16.31 -0.51 -3.80
CA SER A 13 -16.63 -1.91 -3.52
C SER A 13 -16.01 -2.42 -2.22
N ALA A 14 -14.96 -3.21 -2.29
CA ALA A 14 -14.44 -3.93 -1.13
C ALA A 14 -13.76 -3.02 -0.12
N LEU A 15 -13.18 -1.93 -0.56
CA LEU A 15 -12.36 -1.08 0.30
C LEU A 15 -12.95 0.30 0.44
N THR A 16 -12.75 0.93 1.60
CA THR A 16 -13.12 2.32 1.79
C THR A 16 -11.90 3.24 1.69
N ALA A 17 -10.74 2.78 2.15
CA ALA A 17 -9.56 3.64 2.15
C ALA A 17 -8.30 2.81 2.33
N ILE A 18 -7.18 3.41 1.94
CA ILE A 18 -5.85 2.91 2.23
C ILE A 18 -5.09 4.03 2.88
N ALA A 19 -4.47 3.72 4.01
CA ALA A 19 -3.70 4.71 4.73
C ALA A 19 -2.24 4.28 4.78
N VAL A 20 -1.34 5.20 4.44
CA VAL A 20 0.09 4.97 4.48
C VAL A 20 0.78 6.32 4.59
N SER A 21 1.92 6.33 5.27
CA SER A 21 2.73 7.53 5.33
C SER A 21 3.33 7.82 3.96
N THR A 22 3.39 9.10 3.57
CA THR A 22 3.94 9.47 2.27
C THR A 22 5.44 9.67 2.28
N LEU A 23 6.04 9.84 3.47
CA LEU A 23 7.49 9.99 3.62
C LEU A 23 7.99 8.85 4.48
N ILE A 24 8.89 8.04 3.95
CA ILE A 24 9.24 6.76 4.55
C ILE A 24 10.74 6.65 4.69
N THR A 25 11.20 6.30 5.88
CA THR A 25 12.64 6.13 6.14
C THR A 25 13.03 4.70 6.51
N ALA A 26 12.12 3.94 7.12
CA ALA A 26 12.46 2.60 7.59
C ALA A 26 11.54 1.54 6.99
N GLU A 27 10.25 1.77 7.06
CA GLU A 27 9.27 0.84 6.49
C GLU A 27 8.01 1.59 6.17
N ALA A 28 7.24 1.04 5.24
CA ALA A 28 5.91 1.55 4.90
C ALA A 28 4.89 0.56 5.43
N THR A 29 3.94 1.05 6.23
CA THR A 29 2.83 0.23 6.71
C THR A 29 1.59 0.67 5.96
N PHE A 30 1.03 -0.23 5.17
CA PHE A 30 -0.21 0.02 4.45
C PHE A 30 -1.36 -0.53 5.26
N THR A 31 -2.28 0.34 5.64
CA THR A 31 -3.48 -0.05 6.38
C THR A 31 -4.65 -0.01 5.43
N ILE A 32 -5.33 -1.14 5.32
CA ILE A 32 -6.43 -1.32 4.38
C ILE A 32 -7.73 -1.27 5.18
N VAL A 33 -8.61 -0.36 4.79
CA VAL A 33 -9.89 -0.15 5.46
C VAL A 33 -11.01 -0.60 4.52
N THR A 34 -11.85 -1.51 5.00
CA THR A 34 -12.97 -2.01 4.23
C THR A 34 -14.27 -1.42 4.77
N GLU A 35 -15.35 -1.60 4.02
CA GLU A 35 -16.68 -1.27 4.51
C GLU A 35 -16.98 -2.09 5.76
N PRO A 36 -17.81 -1.58 6.68
CA PRO A 36 -18.01 -2.26 7.97
C PRO A 36 -18.49 -3.70 7.87
N ASP A 37 -19.27 -4.03 6.87
CA ASP A 37 -19.80 -5.37 6.73
C ASP A 37 -19.06 -6.17 5.67
N ASN A 38 -17.92 -5.69 5.20
CA ASN A 38 -17.10 -6.37 4.21
C ASN A 38 -15.82 -6.84 4.88
N VAL A 39 -15.70 -8.15 5.07
CA VAL A 39 -14.53 -8.73 5.72
C VAL A 39 -13.44 -8.93 4.69
N LEU A 40 -12.28 -8.36 4.96
CA LEU A 40 -11.14 -8.48 4.07
C LEU A 40 -10.65 -9.92 4.04
N GLU A 41 -10.47 -10.47 2.85
CA GLU A 41 -9.96 -11.82 2.67
C GLU A 41 -8.52 -11.81 2.22
N GLN A 42 -8.17 -10.90 1.31
CA GLN A 42 -6.81 -10.79 0.84
C GLN A 42 -6.57 -9.42 0.25
N ALA A 43 -5.39 -8.88 0.47
CA ALA A 43 -4.94 -7.66 -0.17
C ALA A 43 -3.54 -7.87 -0.71
N ASP A 44 -3.28 -7.26 -1.87
CA ASP A 44 -1.97 -7.29 -2.52
C ASP A 44 -1.52 -5.86 -2.74
N VAL A 45 -0.25 -5.60 -2.40
CA VAL A 45 0.35 -4.29 -2.61
C VAL A 45 1.48 -4.46 -3.61
N ARG A 46 1.45 -3.66 -4.66
CA ARG A 46 2.56 -3.60 -5.62
C ARG A 46 3.22 -2.25 -5.51
N VAL A 47 4.54 -2.25 -5.37
CA VAL A 47 5.33 -1.03 -5.37
C VAL A 47 6.14 -1.00 -6.66
N THR A 48 6.10 0.16 -7.35
CA THR A 48 6.86 0.36 -8.57
C THR A 48 7.79 1.55 -8.40
N ASP A 49 8.83 1.60 -9.21
CA ASP A 49 9.74 2.75 -9.22
C ASP A 49 9.20 3.85 -10.15
N SER A 50 9.99 4.91 -10.34
CA SER A 50 9.58 6.05 -11.15
C SER A 50 9.43 5.69 -12.63
N GLN A 51 9.98 4.56 -13.05
CA GLN A 51 9.84 4.07 -14.42
C GLN A 51 8.78 3.01 -14.54
N ARG A 52 7.97 2.83 -13.49
CA ARG A 52 6.84 1.91 -13.44
C ARG A 52 7.26 0.45 -13.45
N ARG A 53 8.50 0.15 -13.10
CA ARG A 53 8.95 -1.23 -12.97
C ARG A 53 8.59 -1.72 -11.58
N THR A 54 8.11 -2.94 -11.49
CA THR A 54 7.75 -3.53 -10.21
C THR A 54 8.99 -3.74 -9.36
N VAL A 55 8.96 -3.19 -8.15
CA VAL A 55 10.05 -3.31 -7.20
C VAL A 55 9.73 -4.36 -6.16
N TRP A 56 8.48 -4.41 -5.71
CA TRP A 56 8.08 -5.30 -4.63
C TRP A 56 6.60 -5.59 -4.71
N ILE A 57 6.24 -6.80 -4.34
CA ILE A 57 4.85 -7.21 -4.23
C ILE A 57 4.69 -7.93 -2.90
N GLY A 58 3.66 -7.55 -2.14
CA GLY A 58 3.34 -8.22 -0.89
C GLY A 58 1.86 -8.54 -0.84
N SER A 59 1.52 -9.54 -0.05
CA SER A 59 0.14 -9.99 0.13
C SER A 59 -0.13 -10.22 1.60
N THR A 60 -1.38 -10.00 2.00
CA THR A 60 -1.78 -10.24 3.37
C THR A 60 -3.25 -10.60 3.42
N SER A 61 -3.62 -11.38 4.43
CA SER A 61 -5.03 -11.60 4.75
C SER A 61 -5.46 -10.75 5.94
N ALA A 62 -4.53 -10.01 6.54
CA ALA A 62 -4.81 -9.05 7.58
C ALA A 62 -5.05 -7.68 6.96
N ASN A 63 -5.42 -6.70 7.78
CA ASN A 63 -5.69 -5.36 7.26
C ASN A 63 -4.47 -4.45 7.25
N THR A 64 -3.28 -4.99 7.51
CA THR A 64 -2.04 -4.25 7.37
C THR A 64 -1.00 -5.10 6.65
N ILE A 65 -0.11 -4.42 5.92
CA ILE A 65 1.04 -5.08 5.32
C ILE A 65 2.20 -4.09 5.38
N GLU A 66 3.40 -4.60 5.62
CA GLU A 66 4.58 -3.78 5.78
C GLU A 66 5.57 -4.05 4.66
N TRP A 67 6.13 -2.98 4.13
CA TRP A 67 7.19 -3.04 3.14
C TRP A 67 8.44 -2.43 3.78
N TYR A 68 9.50 -3.22 3.84
CA TYR A 68 10.72 -2.79 4.52
C TYR A 68 11.71 -2.17 3.55
N LEU A 69 11.22 -1.59 2.47
CA LEU A 69 11.99 -0.82 1.49
C LEU A 69 13.03 -1.67 0.79
N THR A 70 12.65 -2.92 0.51
CA THR A 70 13.51 -3.84 -0.22
C THR A 70 12.85 -4.24 -1.53
N ASP A 71 13.68 -4.63 -2.49
CA ASP A 71 13.18 -5.14 -3.76
C ASP A 71 12.89 -6.64 -3.63
N THR A 72 12.50 -7.26 -4.75
CA THR A 72 12.14 -8.67 -4.75
C THR A 72 13.33 -9.58 -4.46
N LYS A 73 14.55 -9.05 -4.53
CA LYS A 73 15.77 -9.81 -4.23
C LYS A 73 16.25 -9.56 -2.81
N GLY A 74 15.53 -8.74 -2.04
CA GLY A 74 15.91 -8.43 -0.68
C GLY A 74 16.88 -7.28 -0.52
N ASN A 75 17.23 -6.60 -1.61
CA ASN A 75 18.16 -5.47 -1.54
C ASN A 75 17.40 -4.19 -1.21
N ARG A 76 18.03 -3.31 -0.44
CA ARG A 76 17.44 -2.02 -0.09
C ARG A 76 17.26 -1.19 -1.35
N VAL A 77 16.08 -0.60 -1.51
CA VAL A 77 15.82 0.29 -2.64
C VAL A 77 16.49 1.64 -2.42
N ALA A 78 16.82 2.32 -3.51
CA ALA A 78 17.42 3.64 -3.45
C ALA A 78 16.39 4.65 -2.97
N PRO A 79 16.81 5.74 -2.30
CA PRO A 79 15.88 6.82 -1.98
C PRO A 79 15.29 7.41 -3.26
N GLY A 80 14.06 7.88 -3.16
CA GLY A 80 13.42 8.49 -4.31
C GLY A 80 11.93 8.23 -4.33
N GLU A 81 11.34 8.44 -5.50
CA GLU A 81 9.90 8.30 -5.70
C GLU A 81 9.53 6.88 -6.06
N TYR A 82 8.52 6.39 -5.41
CA TYR A 82 7.93 5.08 -5.69
C TYR A 82 6.42 5.24 -5.73
N TYR A 83 5.76 4.28 -6.31
CA TYR A 83 4.31 4.29 -6.43
C TYR A 83 3.78 2.98 -5.91
N PHE A 84 2.61 3.02 -5.29
CA PHE A 84 1.99 1.78 -4.83
C PHE A 84 0.59 1.66 -5.41
N HIS A 85 0.16 0.43 -5.54
CA HIS A 85 -1.18 0.08 -5.99
C HIS A 85 -1.66 -1.08 -5.14
N VAL A 86 -2.87 -1.00 -4.64
CA VAL A 86 -3.44 -2.02 -3.78
C VAL A 86 -4.67 -2.62 -4.43
N SER A 87 -4.74 -3.94 -4.40
CA SER A 87 -5.93 -4.68 -4.80
C SER A 87 -6.38 -5.49 -3.61
N ALA A 88 -7.68 -5.60 -3.41
CA ALA A 88 -8.19 -6.36 -2.29
C ALA A 88 -9.48 -7.05 -2.63
N SER A 89 -9.68 -8.21 -2.04
CA SER A 89 -10.94 -8.94 -2.12
C SER A 89 -11.49 -9.13 -0.71
N GLY A 90 -12.78 -9.16 -0.61
CA GLY A 90 -13.47 -9.34 0.65
C GLY A 90 -14.74 -10.12 0.45
N SER A 91 -15.44 -10.36 1.57
CA SER A 91 -16.66 -11.14 1.56
C SER A 91 -17.75 -10.51 0.71
N LYS A 92 -17.68 -9.21 0.47
CA LYS A 92 -18.71 -8.49 -0.27
C LYS A 92 -18.21 -7.91 -1.59
N GLY A 93 -17.01 -8.26 -2.01
CA GLY A 93 -16.56 -7.78 -3.30
C GLY A 93 -15.08 -7.48 -3.34
N TYR A 94 -14.70 -6.87 -4.44
CA TYR A 94 -13.33 -6.63 -4.84
C TYR A 94 -13.14 -5.12 -5.05
N GLY A 95 -11.96 -4.63 -4.74
CA GLY A 95 -11.63 -3.25 -4.99
C GLY A 95 -10.14 -3.05 -5.21
N SER A 96 -9.79 -1.91 -5.81
CA SER A 96 -8.39 -1.58 -6.01
C SER A 96 -8.22 -0.07 -5.94
N SER A 97 -6.99 0.34 -5.64
CA SER A 97 -6.65 1.76 -5.57
C SER A 97 -6.04 2.22 -6.89
N PRO A 98 -6.14 3.52 -7.20
CA PRO A 98 -5.25 4.07 -8.22
C PRO A 98 -3.83 4.08 -7.70
N SER A 99 -2.89 4.25 -8.63
CA SER A 99 -1.49 4.36 -8.25
C SER A 99 -1.26 5.65 -7.48
N LYS A 100 -0.49 5.58 -6.40
CA LYS A 100 -0.21 6.74 -5.56
C LYS A 100 1.25 6.80 -5.21
N LYS A 101 1.78 8.02 -5.12
CA LYS A 101 3.20 8.25 -4.91
C LYS A 101 3.56 8.19 -3.43
N ILE A 102 4.69 7.58 -3.14
CA ILE A 102 5.35 7.64 -1.84
C ILE A 102 6.81 8.01 -2.08
N ILE A 103 7.44 8.56 -1.07
CA ILE A 103 8.84 8.98 -1.18
C ILE A 103 9.64 8.23 -0.13
N VAL A 104 10.65 7.50 -0.61
CA VAL A 104 11.60 6.82 0.27
C VAL A 104 12.74 7.79 0.54
N MET A 105 12.91 8.10 1.81
CA MET A 105 13.91 9.05 2.24
C MET A 105 15.24 8.35 2.45
N LYS A 106 16.31 9.10 2.32
CA LYS A 106 17.62 8.60 2.67
C LYS A 106 17.66 8.33 4.17
N GLN A 107 18.15 7.17 4.49
CA GLN A 107 18.25 6.74 5.88
C GLN A 107 19.53 7.27 6.53
#